data_8ff4bb20d677261d201e9153e9d9ed6c
#
_entry.id   8ff4bb20d677261d201e9153e9d9ed6c
#
_cell.length_a   1.000
_cell.length_b   1.000
_cell.length_c   1.000
_cell.angle_alpha   90.00
_cell.angle_beta   90.00
_cell.angle_gamma   90.00
#
_symmetry.space_group_name_H-M   'P 1'
#
loop_
_entity.id
_entity.type
_entity.pdbx_description
1 polymer ?
#
loop_
_entity_poly.entity_id
_entity_poly.type
_entity_poly.pdbx_seq_one_letter_code
_entity_poly.pdbx_strand_id
1 'polypeptide(L)'
;MAIQFRIIDSEEILSIVPLLYQLNDGNISEKTLETRTQEMVNQNYECLGIYDEEHLIGICGMWFQTRHYAGRSCEIDHVIIGDSHRNQGIGGKMMEFIYQYARKKECNWVELNTYVHNFPSHKFYNNQDFIAKGYHFIKDISSAS
;
A
#
# COMPACT_ATOMS: atom_id res chain seq x y z
N MET A 1 9.91 -11.26 -18.94
CA MET A 1 8.87 -10.87 -17.96
C MET A 1 8.62 -9.37 -18.08
N ALA A 2 7.42 -9.00 -18.46
CA ALA A 2 7.07 -7.59 -18.69
C ALA A 2 6.30 -7.05 -17.48
N ILE A 3 7.02 -6.49 -16.51
CA ILE A 3 6.41 -5.92 -15.32
C ILE A 3 5.97 -4.49 -15.59
N GLN A 4 4.72 -4.19 -15.28
CA GLN A 4 4.15 -2.85 -15.43
C GLN A 4 3.58 -2.37 -14.11
N PHE A 5 3.75 -1.08 -13.86
CA PHE A 5 3.19 -0.41 -12.67
C PHE A 5 2.15 0.58 -13.18
N ARG A 6 0.93 0.47 -12.69
CA ARG A 6 -0.13 1.43 -13.05
C ARG A 6 -1.15 1.55 -11.93
N ILE A 7 -1.77 2.71 -11.86
CA ILE A 7 -2.85 2.94 -10.88
C ILE A 7 -4.09 2.19 -11.35
N ILE A 8 -4.69 1.46 -10.42
CA ILE A 8 -5.90 0.67 -10.72
C ILE A 8 -7.11 1.60 -10.75
N ASP A 9 -7.86 1.56 -11.85
CA ASP A 9 -9.09 2.35 -11.97
C ASP A 9 -10.11 1.91 -10.92
N SER A 10 -10.91 2.86 -10.43
CA SER A 10 -11.91 2.57 -9.41
C SER A 10 -12.90 1.49 -9.84
N GLU A 11 -13.18 1.38 -11.14
CA GLU A 11 -14.05 0.35 -11.70
C GLU A 11 -13.46 -1.07 -11.59
N GLU A 12 -12.14 -1.17 -11.48
CA GLU A 12 -11.44 -2.44 -11.39
C GLU A 12 -10.89 -2.71 -10.00
N ILE A 13 -11.23 -1.88 -9.02
CA ILE A 13 -10.58 -1.92 -7.70
C ILE A 13 -10.81 -3.25 -6.97
N LEU A 14 -11.92 -3.92 -7.21
CA LEU A 14 -12.18 -5.20 -6.55
C LEU A 14 -11.22 -6.30 -6.96
N SER A 15 -10.43 -6.08 -8.01
CA SER A 15 -9.37 -7.02 -8.40
C SER A 15 -8.30 -7.22 -7.33
N ILE A 16 -8.20 -6.27 -6.38
CA ILE A 16 -7.20 -6.37 -5.29
C ILE A 16 -7.64 -7.31 -4.16
N VAL A 17 -8.92 -7.68 -4.10
CA VAL A 17 -9.47 -8.43 -2.97
C VAL A 17 -8.76 -9.78 -2.75
N PRO A 18 -8.47 -10.59 -3.76
CA PRO A 18 -7.73 -11.83 -3.52
C PRO A 18 -6.36 -11.62 -2.88
N LEU A 19 -5.65 -10.55 -3.27
CA LEU A 19 -4.35 -10.23 -2.69
C LEU A 19 -4.50 -9.73 -1.25
N LEU A 20 -5.52 -8.94 -0.96
CA LEU A 20 -5.80 -8.51 0.43
C LEU A 20 -6.19 -9.71 1.31
N TYR A 21 -6.96 -10.64 0.76
CA TYR A 21 -7.32 -11.86 1.47
C TYR A 21 -6.06 -12.65 1.86
N GLN A 22 -5.15 -12.80 0.91
CA GLN A 22 -3.86 -13.45 1.14
C GLN A 22 -3.02 -12.70 2.16
N LEU A 23 -2.96 -11.38 2.06
CA LEU A 23 -2.18 -10.53 2.98
C LEU A 23 -2.65 -10.70 4.42
N ASN A 24 -3.94 -10.88 4.63
CA ASN A 24 -4.55 -11.05 5.94
C ASN A 24 -4.66 -12.53 6.37
N ASP A 25 -3.98 -13.41 5.68
CA ASP A 25 -3.96 -14.86 5.96
C ASP A 25 -5.38 -15.46 6.04
N GLY A 26 -6.31 -14.94 5.26
CA GLY A 26 -7.69 -15.40 5.24
C GLY A 26 -8.51 -15.04 6.47
N ASN A 27 -7.99 -14.20 7.36
CA ASN A 27 -8.67 -13.84 8.62
C ASN A 27 -9.82 -12.84 8.43
N ILE A 28 -9.90 -12.21 7.27
CA ILE A 28 -10.99 -11.29 6.93
C ILE A 28 -11.66 -11.87 5.68
N SER A 29 -13.00 -12.03 5.71
CA SER A 29 -13.71 -12.61 4.58
C SER A 29 -13.59 -11.74 3.33
N GLU A 30 -13.64 -12.39 2.17
CA GLU A 30 -13.59 -11.66 0.89
C GLU A 30 -14.74 -10.65 0.78
N LYS A 31 -15.93 -11.01 1.27
CA LYS A 31 -17.07 -10.10 1.24
C LYS A 31 -16.83 -8.86 2.07
N THR A 32 -16.24 -9.00 3.24
CA THR A 32 -15.87 -7.86 4.09
C THR A 32 -14.81 -7.00 3.39
N LEU A 33 -13.81 -7.64 2.76
CA LEU A 33 -12.79 -6.92 2.02
C LEU A 33 -13.37 -6.16 0.83
N GLU A 34 -14.33 -6.76 0.11
CA GLU A 34 -15.02 -6.07 -0.98
C GLU A 34 -15.73 -4.81 -0.48
N THR A 35 -16.51 -4.95 0.60
CA THR A 35 -17.25 -3.82 1.18
C THR A 35 -16.30 -2.70 1.61
N ARG A 36 -15.22 -3.06 2.30
CA ARG A 36 -14.24 -2.08 2.77
C ARG A 36 -13.50 -1.42 1.62
N THR A 37 -13.14 -2.20 0.60
CA THR A 37 -12.44 -1.65 -0.57
C THR A 37 -13.32 -0.63 -1.31
N GLN A 38 -14.61 -0.93 -1.47
CA GLN A 38 -15.55 0.00 -2.07
C GLN A 38 -15.70 1.28 -1.26
N GLU A 39 -15.65 1.18 0.06
CA GLU A 39 -15.66 2.36 0.93
C GLU A 39 -14.36 3.16 0.80
N MET A 40 -13.22 2.47 0.75
CA MET A 40 -11.90 3.10 0.65
C MET A 40 -11.78 3.99 -0.59
N VAL A 41 -12.25 3.54 -1.75
CA VAL A 41 -12.12 4.31 -3.00
C VAL A 41 -12.93 5.59 -3.00
N ASN A 42 -13.90 5.72 -2.11
CA ASN A 42 -14.66 6.96 -1.94
C ASN A 42 -14.02 7.92 -0.97
N GLN A 43 -12.86 7.55 -0.43
CA GLN A 43 -12.02 8.38 0.42
C GLN A 43 -10.79 8.79 -0.38
N ASN A 44 -9.70 9.12 0.28
CA ASN A 44 -8.48 9.55 -0.40
C ASN A 44 -7.53 8.39 -0.70
N TYR A 45 -8.08 7.27 -1.15
CA TYR A 45 -7.34 6.03 -1.39
C TYR A 45 -7.16 5.79 -2.89
N GLU A 46 -5.94 5.39 -3.25
CA GLU A 46 -5.62 4.89 -4.59
C GLU A 46 -4.74 3.65 -4.44
N CYS A 47 -4.80 2.77 -5.40
CA CYS A 47 -4.02 1.54 -5.36
C CYS A 47 -3.15 1.40 -6.60
N LEU A 48 -1.86 1.21 -6.37
CA LEU A 48 -0.92 0.86 -7.42
C LEU A 48 -1.01 -0.64 -7.68
N GLY A 49 -1.21 -1.02 -8.93
CA GLY A 49 -1.17 -2.41 -9.36
C GLY A 49 0.17 -2.73 -10.01
N ILE A 50 0.68 -3.89 -9.70
CA ILE A 50 1.89 -4.45 -10.29
C ILE A 50 1.45 -5.61 -11.16
N TYR A 51 1.73 -5.53 -12.47
CA TYR A 51 1.26 -6.49 -13.45
C TYR A 51 2.42 -7.21 -14.11
N ASP A 52 2.29 -8.51 -14.26
CA ASP A 52 3.12 -9.30 -15.17
C ASP A 52 2.24 -9.57 -16.37
N GLU A 53 2.52 -8.87 -17.48
CA GLU A 53 1.63 -8.80 -18.63
C GLU A 53 0.26 -8.30 -18.19
N GLU A 54 -0.79 -9.10 -18.29
CA GLU A 54 -2.14 -8.72 -17.88
C GLU A 54 -2.52 -9.25 -16.49
N HIS A 55 -1.60 -9.92 -15.80
CA HIS A 55 -1.88 -10.54 -14.50
C HIS A 55 -1.47 -9.60 -13.37
N LEU A 56 -2.42 -9.32 -12.49
CA LEU A 56 -2.15 -8.55 -11.27
C LEU A 56 -1.39 -9.44 -10.29
N ILE A 57 -0.11 -9.13 -10.07
CA ILE A 57 0.78 -9.93 -9.23
C ILE A 57 1.13 -9.27 -7.91
N GLY A 58 0.79 -8.01 -7.75
CA GLY A 58 1.07 -7.28 -6.53
C GLY A 58 0.31 -5.97 -6.47
N ILE A 59 0.25 -5.41 -5.29
CA ILE A 59 -0.42 -4.12 -5.06
C ILE A 59 0.32 -3.31 -4.00
N CYS A 60 0.12 -1.99 -4.07
CA CYS A 60 0.52 -1.08 -3.01
C CYS A 60 -0.58 -0.05 -2.83
N GLY A 61 -1.22 -0.07 -1.66
CA GLY A 61 -2.25 0.91 -1.34
C GLY A 61 -1.66 2.21 -0.86
N MET A 62 -2.29 3.32 -1.23
CA MET A 62 -1.82 4.65 -0.89
C MET A 62 -2.98 5.51 -0.41
N TRP A 63 -2.74 6.27 0.66
CA TRP A 63 -3.67 7.28 1.16
C TRP A 63 -3.02 8.65 0.96
N PHE A 64 -3.82 9.63 0.53
CA PHE A 64 -3.34 10.98 0.30
C PHE A 64 -4.00 11.93 1.30
N GLN A 65 -3.19 12.72 2.01
CA GLN A 65 -3.69 13.60 3.06
C GLN A 65 -2.75 14.80 3.24
N THR A 66 -3.27 15.86 3.85
CA THR A 66 -2.47 17.03 4.19
C THR A 66 -2.33 17.10 5.70
N ARG A 67 -1.11 17.23 6.17
CA ARG A 67 -0.80 17.43 7.58
C ARG A 67 -0.17 18.81 7.74
N HIS A 68 -0.58 19.55 8.77
CA HIS A 68 -0.12 20.94 8.92
C HIS A 68 1.40 21.06 9.05
N TYR A 69 2.04 20.04 9.63
CA TYR A 69 3.48 20.07 9.89
C TYR A 69 4.34 19.48 8.74
N ALA A 70 3.71 18.81 7.79
CA ALA A 70 4.44 18.10 6.73
C ALA A 70 3.99 18.48 5.32
N GLY A 71 2.83 19.12 5.19
CA GLY A 71 2.22 19.37 3.90
C GLY A 71 1.49 18.12 3.38
N ARG A 72 1.41 17.98 2.07
CA ARG A 72 0.70 16.87 1.47
C ARG A 72 1.56 15.61 1.48
N SER A 73 0.97 14.50 1.90
CA SER A 73 1.69 13.23 2.00
C SER A 73 0.97 12.10 1.28
N CYS A 74 1.77 11.14 0.83
CA CYS A 74 1.32 9.84 0.34
C CYS A 74 1.69 8.81 1.40
N GLU A 75 0.70 8.19 2.01
CA GLU A 75 0.94 7.15 3.01
C GLU A 75 0.74 5.78 2.36
N ILE A 76 1.82 4.99 2.35
CA ILE A 76 1.77 3.60 1.89
C ILE A 76 1.12 2.79 2.99
N ASP A 77 0.05 2.06 2.66
CA ASP A 77 -0.72 1.30 3.65
C ASP A 77 -0.38 -0.19 3.58
N HIS A 78 -0.76 -0.84 2.48
CA HIS A 78 -0.52 -2.27 2.33
C HIS A 78 0.29 -2.54 1.07
N VAL A 79 1.25 -3.45 1.20
CA VAL A 79 2.11 -3.87 0.09
C VAL A 79 2.11 -5.39 0.07
N ILE A 80 1.79 -5.97 -1.08
CA ILE A 80 1.96 -7.39 -1.30
C ILE A 80 2.44 -7.63 -2.71
N ILE A 81 3.44 -8.51 -2.85
CA ILE A 81 3.93 -8.99 -4.13
C ILE A 81 3.83 -10.51 -4.09
N GLY A 82 3.28 -11.10 -5.15
CA GLY A 82 3.09 -12.54 -5.21
C GLY A 82 4.40 -13.30 -5.04
N ASP A 83 4.31 -14.49 -4.42
CA ASP A 83 5.49 -15.29 -4.05
C ASP A 83 6.39 -15.61 -5.24
N SER A 84 5.80 -15.88 -6.40
CA SER A 84 6.56 -16.21 -7.60
C SER A 84 7.38 -15.06 -8.17
N HIS A 85 7.14 -13.84 -7.69
CA HIS A 85 7.77 -12.64 -8.21
C HIS A 85 8.63 -11.92 -7.16
N ARG A 86 8.79 -12.48 -5.98
CA ARG A 86 9.64 -11.90 -4.93
C ARG A 86 11.12 -11.99 -5.30
N ASN A 87 11.92 -11.12 -4.69
CA ASN A 87 13.38 -11.10 -4.86
C ASN A 87 13.86 -10.81 -6.29
N GLN A 88 13.08 -10.08 -7.07
CA GLN A 88 13.41 -9.70 -8.45
C GLN A 88 13.61 -8.20 -8.60
N GLY A 89 13.82 -7.48 -7.49
CA GLY A 89 14.01 -6.04 -7.52
C GLY A 89 12.73 -5.25 -7.79
N ILE A 90 11.58 -5.89 -7.73
CA ILE A 90 10.28 -5.24 -8.01
C ILE A 90 9.97 -4.17 -6.96
N GLY A 91 10.31 -4.44 -5.68
CA GLY A 91 10.06 -3.49 -4.61
C GLY A 91 10.72 -2.15 -4.83
N GLY A 92 11.99 -2.15 -5.25
CA GLY A 92 12.71 -0.92 -5.55
C GLY A 92 12.11 -0.13 -6.70
N LYS A 93 11.71 -0.84 -7.77
CA LYS A 93 11.04 -0.22 -8.91
C LYS A 93 9.66 0.32 -8.54
N MET A 94 8.93 -0.39 -7.69
CA MET A 94 7.66 0.05 -7.15
C MET A 94 7.83 1.38 -6.40
N MET A 95 8.81 1.45 -5.52
CA MET A 95 9.08 2.67 -4.75
C MET A 95 9.41 3.84 -5.67
N GLU A 96 10.20 3.61 -6.71
CA GLU A 96 10.53 4.65 -7.67
C GLU A 96 9.26 5.18 -8.36
N PHE A 97 8.36 4.29 -8.76
CA PHE A 97 7.08 4.70 -9.32
C PHE A 97 6.27 5.53 -8.32
N ILE A 98 6.23 5.11 -7.06
CA ILE A 98 5.47 5.81 -6.01
C ILE A 98 6.01 7.21 -5.79
N TYR A 99 7.34 7.37 -5.73
CA TYR A 99 7.94 8.70 -5.56
C TYR A 99 7.55 9.64 -6.69
N GLN A 100 7.60 9.16 -7.93
CA GLN A 100 7.22 9.96 -9.10
C GLN A 100 5.73 10.30 -9.06
N TYR A 101 4.89 9.32 -8.75
CA TYR A 101 3.45 9.52 -8.67
C TYR A 101 3.08 10.51 -7.55
N ALA A 102 3.68 10.36 -6.39
CA ALA A 102 3.46 11.28 -5.27
C ALA A 102 3.86 12.71 -5.62
N ARG A 103 4.97 12.89 -6.34
CA ARG A 103 5.39 14.21 -6.81
C ARG A 103 4.38 14.81 -7.77
N LYS A 104 3.82 14.01 -8.68
CA LYS A 104 2.75 14.47 -9.59
C LYS A 104 1.50 14.90 -8.82
N LYS A 105 1.23 14.26 -7.69
CA LYS A 105 0.13 14.61 -6.79
C LYS A 105 0.48 15.76 -5.86
N GLU A 106 1.64 16.39 -6.07
CA GLU A 106 2.13 17.53 -5.29
C GLU A 106 2.37 17.17 -3.82
N CYS A 107 2.76 15.92 -3.56
CA CYS A 107 3.11 15.49 -2.21
C CYS A 107 4.53 15.94 -1.85
N ASN A 108 4.71 16.30 -0.58
CA ASN A 108 6.01 16.64 -0.02
C ASN A 108 6.66 15.44 0.66
N TRP A 109 5.86 14.46 1.07
CA TRP A 109 6.30 13.31 1.86
C TRP A 109 5.66 12.03 1.37
N VAL A 110 6.43 10.94 1.50
CA VAL A 110 5.91 9.57 1.47
C VAL A 110 6.14 9.00 2.86
N GLU A 111 5.11 8.44 3.47
CA GLU A 111 5.17 7.91 4.83
C GLU A 111 4.55 6.52 4.88
N LEU A 112 4.86 5.76 5.92
CA LEU A 112 4.31 4.42 6.11
C LEU A 112 4.43 3.98 7.56
N ASN A 113 3.70 2.92 7.90
CA ASN A 113 3.83 2.23 9.18
C ASN A 113 4.22 0.78 8.92
N THR A 114 5.08 0.23 9.74
CA THR A 114 5.42 -1.20 9.72
C THR A 114 5.26 -1.75 11.12
N TYR A 115 4.95 -3.04 11.22
CA TYR A 115 4.95 -3.69 12.52
C TYR A 115 6.36 -3.68 13.12
N VAL A 116 6.44 -3.50 14.44
CA VAL A 116 7.72 -3.37 15.14
C VAL A 116 8.61 -4.61 15.00
N HIS A 117 8.03 -5.77 14.74
CA HIS A 117 8.74 -7.03 14.58
C HIS A 117 9.06 -7.38 13.10
N ASN A 118 8.63 -6.57 12.16
CA ASN A 118 8.84 -6.84 10.74
C ASN A 118 10.21 -6.27 10.30
N PHE A 119 11.28 -6.96 10.72
CA PHE A 119 12.65 -6.51 10.46
C PHE A 119 13.02 -6.43 8.97
N PRO A 120 12.58 -7.37 8.11
CA PRO A 120 12.87 -7.22 6.66
C PRO A 120 12.31 -5.93 6.07
N SER A 121 11.10 -5.52 6.49
CA SER A 121 10.52 -4.26 6.06
C SER A 121 11.32 -3.06 6.57
N HIS A 122 11.75 -3.09 7.84
CA HIS A 122 12.59 -2.04 8.41
C HIS A 122 13.86 -1.86 7.59
N LYS A 123 14.53 -2.95 7.25
CA LYS A 123 15.74 -2.91 6.44
C LYS A 123 15.47 -2.34 5.06
N PHE A 124 14.40 -2.80 4.42
CA PHE A 124 14.02 -2.32 3.09
C PHE A 124 13.80 -0.81 3.10
N TYR A 125 12.99 -0.30 4.05
CA TYR A 125 12.66 1.13 4.08
C TYR A 125 13.85 1.98 4.55
N ASN A 126 14.70 1.47 5.44
CA ASN A 126 15.94 2.15 5.79
C ASN A 126 16.84 2.31 4.55
N ASN A 127 16.92 1.28 3.71
CA ASN A 127 17.69 1.33 2.47
C ASN A 127 17.06 2.28 1.43
N GLN A 128 15.78 2.62 1.60
CA GLN A 128 15.08 3.62 0.78
C GLN A 128 15.13 5.02 1.41
N ASP A 129 15.97 5.21 2.42
CA ASP A 129 16.16 6.49 3.11
C ASP A 129 14.96 6.98 3.94
N PHE A 130 14.08 6.05 4.34
CA PHE A 130 13.04 6.37 5.30
C PHE A 130 13.62 6.47 6.70
N ILE A 131 13.07 7.36 7.50
CA ILE A 131 13.47 7.61 8.89
C ILE A 131 12.29 7.31 9.79
N ALA A 132 12.50 6.51 10.84
CA ALA A 132 11.47 6.24 11.83
C ALA A 132 11.33 7.45 12.75
N LYS A 133 10.18 8.13 12.70
CA LYS A 133 9.98 9.38 13.43
C LYS A 133 9.05 9.27 14.62
N GLY A 134 8.26 8.20 14.71
CA GLY A 134 7.30 8.08 15.81
C GLY A 134 6.75 6.68 15.93
N TYR A 135 5.95 6.48 16.96
CA TYR A 135 5.26 5.23 17.18
C TYR A 135 3.79 5.39 16.78
N HIS A 136 3.21 4.31 16.29
CA HIS A 136 1.81 4.24 15.90
C HIS A 136 1.04 3.51 16.99
N PHE A 137 0.14 4.19 17.67
CA PHE A 137 -0.67 3.62 18.75
C PHE A 137 -2.10 3.42 18.27
N ILE A 138 -2.66 2.25 18.52
CA ILE A 138 -4.06 1.96 18.19
C ILE A 138 -4.80 1.45 19.39
N LYS A 139 -6.13 1.70 19.43
CA LYS A 139 -7.03 1.15 20.45
C LYS A 139 -8.33 0.78 19.75
N ASP A 140 -8.76 -0.45 19.94
CA ASP A 140 -10.05 -0.90 19.40
C ASP A 140 -11.19 -0.33 20.27
N ILE A 141 -12.07 0.46 19.65
CA ILE A 141 -13.23 1.04 20.32
C ILE A 141 -14.55 0.57 19.71
N SER A 142 -14.49 -0.52 18.95
CA SER A 142 -15.67 -1.04 18.26
C SER A 142 -16.67 -1.68 19.21
N SER A 143 -16.26 -2.07 20.42
CA SER A 143 -17.17 -2.60 21.44
C SER A 143 -17.37 -1.58 22.54
N ALA A 144 -18.64 -1.43 23.00
CA ALA A 144 -18.98 -0.58 24.13
C ALA A 144 -18.64 -1.29 25.44
N SER A 145 -17.59 -0.83 26.12
CA SER A 145 -17.23 -1.39 27.43
C SER A 145 -16.73 -0.32 28.37
#